data_e1e3c329381be2bc1285355ba95bedc1
#
_entry.id   e1e3c329381be2bc1285355ba95bedc1
#
_cell.length_a   1.000
_cell.length_b   1.000
_cell.length_c   1.000
_cell.angle_alpha   90.00
_cell.angle_beta   90.00
_cell.angle_gamma   90.00
#
_symmetry.space_group_name_H-M   'P 1'
#
loop_
_entity.id
_entity.type
_entity.pdbx_description
1 polymer ?
#
loop_
_entity_poly.entity_id
_entity_poly.type
_entity_poly.pdbx_seq_one_letter_code
_entity_poly.pdbx_strand_id
1 'polypeptide(L)'
;MNYRHAFHAGNFADLVKHAALLQLIAAAAADSTPLRVIDTHAGRGLYDLAGPEAQRSGEAAAGIVRLMAASDAPAGFAPLVAAVKRLNGGGPLSLYPGSPWLVAEALRPQDSYLGCELRAPEHAELARALKGRRGVETLCADGFAVAAERVPRRGPALLLIDPPFERADDYAQVVQTAAAARKNPTAQVLAWLPLKDLETFDAFLRDLEDAVEAPILAAETRMRPLDDPLRMNGCALVLVGPDAGLQPVVEEICRWTAEALGEGGTARIYRL
;
A
#
# COMPACT_ATOMS: atom_id res chain seq x y z
N MET A 1 4.16 19.24 7.99
CA MET A 1 4.29 17.92 7.32
C MET A 1 5.68 17.84 6.68
N ASN A 2 6.58 17.01 7.26
CA ASN A 2 7.98 16.88 6.84
C ASN A 2 8.23 15.60 6.04
N TYR A 3 7.27 14.66 6.04
CA TYR A 3 7.38 13.40 5.33
C TYR A 3 7.49 13.62 3.81
N ARG A 4 8.49 13.02 3.19
CA ARG A 4 8.68 12.97 1.74
C ARG A 4 8.94 11.54 1.34
N HIS A 5 7.97 10.91 0.72
CA HIS A 5 8.05 9.50 0.33
C HIS A 5 9.25 9.19 -0.60
N ALA A 6 9.75 10.18 -1.32
CA ALA A 6 10.92 10.01 -2.19
C ALA A 6 12.20 9.52 -1.46
N PHE A 7 12.30 9.72 -0.14
CA PHE A 7 13.38 9.14 0.66
C PHE A 7 13.18 7.66 0.95
N HIS A 8 11.92 7.18 0.93
CA HIS A 8 11.52 5.85 1.39
C HIS A 8 11.10 4.92 0.24
N ALA A 9 11.00 5.45 -0.99
CA ALA A 9 10.51 4.72 -2.14
C ALA A 9 11.30 3.43 -2.39
N GLY A 10 10.57 2.31 -2.51
CA GLY A 10 11.16 1.00 -2.72
C GLY A 10 11.75 0.34 -1.47
N ASN A 11 11.46 0.85 -0.27
CA ASN A 11 11.82 0.18 0.99
C ASN A 11 10.94 -1.06 1.24
N PHE A 12 11.23 -1.81 2.30
CA PHE A 12 10.51 -3.04 2.65
C PHE A 12 8.99 -2.83 2.80
N ALA A 13 8.57 -1.68 3.35
CA ALA A 13 7.16 -1.37 3.58
C ALA A 13 6.41 -1.17 2.26
N ASP A 14 7.03 -0.49 1.30
CA ASP A 14 6.51 -0.38 -0.05
C ASP A 14 6.39 -1.75 -0.73
N LEU A 15 7.39 -2.62 -0.57
CA LEU A 15 7.36 -3.95 -1.18
C LEU A 15 6.16 -4.75 -0.70
N VAL A 16 5.94 -4.80 0.61
CA VAL A 16 4.83 -5.52 1.23
C VAL A 16 3.48 -4.93 0.77
N LYS A 17 3.33 -3.61 0.88
CA LYS A 17 2.11 -2.89 0.48
C LYS A 17 1.79 -3.08 -1.00
N HIS A 18 2.76 -2.85 -1.87
CA HIS A 18 2.55 -2.89 -3.32
C HIS A 18 2.33 -4.32 -3.84
N ALA A 19 3.02 -5.33 -3.28
CA ALA A 19 2.76 -6.71 -3.63
C ALA A 19 1.34 -7.13 -3.22
N ALA A 20 0.93 -6.85 -1.98
CA ALA A 20 -0.42 -7.15 -1.51
C ALA A 20 -1.51 -6.40 -2.30
N LEU A 21 -1.28 -5.12 -2.64
CA LEU A 21 -2.18 -4.32 -3.47
C LEU A 21 -2.41 -4.99 -4.84
N LEU A 22 -1.36 -5.45 -5.50
CA LEU A 22 -1.46 -6.11 -6.80
C LEU A 22 -2.17 -7.47 -6.70
N GLN A 23 -2.02 -8.21 -5.60
CA GLN A 23 -2.77 -9.44 -5.35
C GLN A 23 -4.27 -9.18 -5.15
N LEU A 24 -4.63 -8.11 -4.42
CA LEU A 24 -6.02 -7.67 -4.26
C LEU A 24 -6.67 -7.30 -5.60
N ILE A 25 -5.96 -6.53 -6.43
CA ILE A 25 -6.45 -6.16 -7.77
C ILE A 25 -6.61 -7.39 -8.66
N ALA A 26 -5.64 -8.32 -8.63
CA ALA A 26 -5.71 -9.56 -9.40
C ALA A 26 -6.88 -10.45 -8.96
N ALA A 27 -7.14 -10.57 -7.66
CA ALA A 27 -8.29 -11.31 -7.13
C ALA A 27 -9.62 -10.68 -7.58
N ALA A 28 -9.74 -9.35 -7.49
CA ALA A 28 -10.91 -8.63 -7.97
C ALA A 28 -11.12 -8.74 -9.49
N ALA A 29 -10.04 -8.93 -10.25
CA ALA A 29 -10.09 -9.11 -11.71
C ALA A 29 -10.65 -10.47 -12.15
N ALA A 30 -10.78 -11.44 -11.25
CA ALA A 30 -11.42 -12.73 -11.53
C ALA A 30 -12.93 -12.58 -11.80
N ASP A 31 -13.56 -11.52 -11.28
CA ASP A 31 -14.94 -11.13 -11.60
C ASP A 31 -14.93 -10.16 -12.79
N SER A 32 -15.93 -10.28 -13.68
CA SER A 32 -16.14 -9.38 -14.81
C SER A 32 -16.67 -7.98 -14.41
N THR A 33 -17.13 -7.82 -13.17
CA THR A 33 -17.66 -6.55 -12.66
C THR A 33 -16.56 -5.49 -12.59
N PRO A 34 -16.83 -4.23 -13.01
CA PRO A 34 -15.86 -3.15 -12.93
C PRO A 34 -15.38 -2.89 -11.49
N LEU A 35 -14.06 -2.83 -11.29
CA LEU A 35 -13.44 -2.46 -10.02
C LEU A 35 -13.22 -0.95 -9.97
N ARG A 36 -13.57 -0.33 -8.84
CA ARG A 36 -13.14 1.04 -8.52
C ARG A 36 -12.07 1.01 -7.44
N VAL A 37 -10.88 1.53 -7.77
CA VAL A 37 -9.80 1.71 -6.79
C VAL A 37 -9.74 3.17 -6.38
N ILE A 38 -9.67 3.43 -5.07
CA ILE A 38 -9.47 4.76 -4.49
C ILE A 38 -8.22 4.72 -3.61
N ASP A 39 -7.29 5.63 -3.86
CA ASP A 39 -6.03 5.78 -3.14
C ASP A 39 -6.03 7.12 -2.42
N THR A 40 -6.07 7.10 -1.09
CA THR A 40 -6.23 8.31 -0.28
C THR A 40 -4.96 9.14 -0.17
N HIS A 41 -3.78 8.52 -0.35
CA HIS A 41 -2.47 9.16 -0.18
C HIS A 41 -1.53 8.71 -1.30
N ALA A 42 -1.85 9.12 -2.52
CA ALA A 42 -1.26 8.59 -3.74
C ALA A 42 0.23 8.95 -3.96
N GLY A 43 0.73 10.00 -3.32
CA GLY A 43 2.10 10.48 -3.55
C GLY A 43 2.30 10.96 -4.99
N ARG A 44 3.52 10.92 -5.48
CA ARG A 44 3.88 11.41 -6.83
C ARG A 44 3.79 10.38 -7.96
N GLY A 45 3.47 9.13 -7.64
CA GLY A 45 3.27 8.06 -8.60
C GLY A 45 4.53 7.38 -9.12
N LEU A 46 5.60 8.12 -9.41
CA LEU A 46 6.90 7.59 -9.84
C LEU A 46 8.05 8.21 -9.03
N TYR A 47 9.04 7.41 -8.72
CA TYR A 47 10.19 7.79 -7.88
C TYR A 47 11.50 7.48 -8.59
N ASP A 48 12.40 8.48 -8.65
CA ASP A 48 13.75 8.34 -9.17
C ASP A 48 14.67 7.78 -8.06
N LEU A 49 15.13 6.54 -8.23
CA LEU A 49 16.03 5.88 -7.30
C LEU A 49 17.49 6.33 -7.44
N ALA A 50 17.83 6.99 -8.55
CA ALA A 50 19.13 7.63 -8.74
C ALA A 50 19.16 9.06 -8.18
N GLY A 51 17.99 9.60 -7.81
CA GLY A 51 17.87 10.94 -7.24
C GLY A 51 18.51 11.09 -5.86
N PRO A 52 18.83 12.33 -5.45
CA PRO A 52 19.57 12.60 -4.20
C PRO A 52 18.80 12.17 -2.95
N GLU A 53 17.48 12.14 -2.98
CA GLU A 53 16.65 11.75 -1.85
C GLU A 53 16.78 10.24 -1.59
N ALA A 54 16.58 9.40 -2.62
CA ALA A 54 16.71 7.94 -2.52
C ALA A 54 18.16 7.51 -2.20
N GLN A 55 19.15 8.16 -2.84
CA GLN A 55 20.57 7.85 -2.59
C GLN A 55 20.99 8.19 -1.16
N ARG A 56 20.43 9.23 -0.55
CA ARG A 56 20.76 9.62 0.83
C ARG A 56 20.19 8.65 1.86
N SER A 57 19.00 8.10 1.64
CA SER A 57 18.39 7.16 2.57
C SER A 57 18.97 5.75 2.48
N GLY A 58 19.34 5.30 1.27
CA GLY A 58 19.78 3.94 1.02
C GLY A 58 18.67 2.87 1.14
N GLU A 59 17.43 3.27 1.39
CA GLU A 59 16.31 2.34 1.66
C GLU A 59 15.93 1.51 0.43
N ALA A 60 16.03 2.08 -0.76
CA ALA A 60 15.80 1.32 -2.01
C ALA A 60 16.83 0.20 -2.20
N ALA A 61 18.08 0.44 -1.81
CA ALA A 61 19.14 -0.58 -1.87
C ALA A 61 18.85 -1.75 -0.92
N ALA A 62 18.35 -1.47 0.28
CA ALA A 62 17.95 -2.47 1.26
C ALA A 62 16.62 -3.18 0.91
N GLY A 63 15.77 -2.56 0.09
CA GLY A 63 14.45 -3.06 -0.31
C GLY A 63 14.42 -3.61 -1.73
N ILE A 64 13.95 -2.79 -2.68
CA ILE A 64 13.66 -3.23 -4.05
C ILE A 64 14.88 -3.81 -4.78
N VAL A 65 16.08 -3.29 -4.55
CA VAL A 65 17.29 -3.82 -5.19
C VAL A 65 17.53 -5.27 -4.76
N ARG A 66 17.36 -5.56 -3.46
CA ARG A 66 17.48 -6.94 -2.93
C ARG A 66 16.39 -7.85 -3.46
N LEU A 67 15.13 -7.38 -3.50
CA LEU A 67 14.03 -8.17 -4.08
C LEU A 67 14.31 -8.51 -5.55
N MET A 68 14.78 -7.55 -6.36
CA MET A 68 15.07 -7.78 -7.77
C MET A 68 16.24 -8.73 -8.01
N ALA A 69 17.13 -8.89 -7.05
CA ALA A 69 18.26 -9.82 -7.09
C ALA A 69 17.95 -11.20 -6.48
N ALA A 70 16.84 -11.32 -5.73
CA ALA A 70 16.47 -12.54 -5.03
C ALA A 70 15.99 -13.63 -6.00
N SER A 71 16.50 -14.86 -5.84
CA SER A 71 16.07 -16.04 -6.59
C SER A 71 14.99 -16.86 -5.86
N ASP A 72 14.78 -16.57 -4.57
CA ASP A 72 13.89 -17.27 -3.65
C ASP A 72 12.65 -16.44 -3.26
N ALA A 73 12.46 -15.27 -3.88
CA ALA A 73 11.29 -14.44 -3.61
C ALA A 73 9.99 -15.19 -3.96
N PRO A 74 8.99 -15.19 -3.05
CA PRO A 74 7.73 -15.90 -3.29
C PRO A 74 6.97 -15.34 -4.49
N ALA A 75 6.13 -16.20 -5.09
CA ALA A 75 5.33 -15.88 -6.27
C ALA A 75 4.43 -14.63 -6.06
N GLY A 76 4.07 -14.32 -4.81
CA GLY A 76 3.32 -13.13 -4.46
C GLY A 76 3.96 -11.82 -4.92
N PHE A 77 5.30 -11.77 -5.05
CA PHE A 77 6.02 -10.61 -5.58
C PHE A 77 6.09 -10.54 -7.11
N ALA A 78 5.75 -11.61 -7.83
CA ALA A 78 5.92 -11.65 -9.28
C ALA A 78 5.25 -10.48 -10.04
N PRO A 79 4.01 -10.05 -9.70
CA PRO A 79 3.40 -8.88 -10.34
C PRO A 79 4.19 -7.59 -10.14
N LEU A 80 4.69 -7.35 -8.91
CA LEU A 80 5.50 -6.18 -8.60
C LEU A 80 6.84 -6.20 -9.35
N VAL A 81 7.55 -7.32 -9.32
CA VAL A 81 8.82 -7.51 -10.04
C VAL A 81 8.63 -7.27 -11.55
N ALA A 82 7.55 -7.81 -12.12
CA ALA A 82 7.23 -7.60 -13.53
C ALA A 82 6.93 -6.13 -13.85
N ALA A 83 6.19 -5.43 -12.98
CA ALA A 83 5.89 -4.01 -13.14
C ALA A 83 7.17 -3.14 -13.09
N VAL A 84 8.06 -3.41 -12.13
CA VAL A 84 9.35 -2.70 -12.00
C VAL A 84 10.23 -2.96 -13.23
N LYS A 85 10.31 -4.20 -13.71
CA LYS A 85 11.06 -4.53 -14.94
C LYS A 85 10.51 -3.79 -16.17
N ARG A 86 9.19 -3.76 -16.34
CA ARG A 86 8.57 -3.03 -17.47
C ARG A 86 8.85 -1.54 -17.40
N LEU A 87 8.72 -0.93 -16.21
CA LEU A 87 8.98 0.50 -16.01
C LEU A 87 10.41 0.89 -16.38
N ASN A 88 11.39 0.01 -16.11
CA ASN A 88 12.81 0.24 -16.40
C ASN A 88 13.25 -0.31 -17.76
N GLY A 89 12.31 -0.77 -18.63
CA GLY A 89 12.61 -1.27 -19.96
C GLY A 89 13.59 -2.45 -20.00
N GLY A 90 13.70 -3.23 -18.90
CA GLY A 90 14.67 -4.30 -18.73
C GLY A 90 16.12 -3.83 -18.49
N GLY A 91 16.35 -2.51 -18.42
CA GLY A 91 17.63 -1.91 -18.08
C GLY A 91 17.90 -1.85 -16.57
N PRO A 92 18.94 -1.10 -16.16
CA PRO A 92 19.25 -0.88 -14.75
C PRO A 92 18.06 -0.28 -13.98
N LEU A 93 17.91 -0.68 -12.73
CA LEU A 93 16.87 -0.16 -11.84
C LEU A 93 17.13 1.32 -11.54
N SER A 94 16.34 2.22 -12.08
CA SER A 94 16.43 3.67 -11.89
C SER A 94 15.13 4.29 -11.40
N LEU A 95 14.00 3.66 -11.72
CA LEU A 95 12.67 4.15 -11.34
C LEU A 95 11.92 3.11 -10.50
N TYR A 96 11.18 3.60 -9.51
CA TYR A 96 10.28 2.78 -8.71
C TYR A 96 8.83 3.27 -8.86
N PRO A 97 7.88 2.34 -9.11
CA PRO A 97 6.47 2.70 -9.23
C PRO A 97 5.82 2.84 -7.85
N GLY A 98 5.15 3.94 -7.59
CA GLY A 98 4.22 4.06 -6.46
C GLY A 98 2.89 3.34 -6.73
N SER A 99 2.04 3.25 -5.70
CA SER A 99 0.70 2.64 -5.80
C SER A 99 -0.10 3.15 -7.00
N PRO A 100 -0.15 4.48 -7.32
CA PRO A 100 -0.95 4.97 -8.45
C PRO A 100 -0.52 4.40 -9.79
N TRP A 101 0.79 4.32 -10.00
CA TRP A 101 1.32 3.79 -11.26
C TRP A 101 1.05 2.29 -11.38
N LEU A 102 1.24 1.54 -10.28
CA LEU A 102 0.95 0.10 -10.21
C LEU A 102 -0.52 -0.20 -10.48
N VAL A 103 -1.42 0.55 -9.85
CA VAL A 103 -2.86 0.40 -10.09
C VAL A 103 -3.18 0.71 -11.54
N ALA A 104 -2.73 1.86 -12.07
CA ALA A 104 -3.02 2.27 -13.45
C ALA A 104 -2.53 1.26 -14.50
N GLU A 105 -1.42 0.54 -14.23
CA GLU A 105 -0.93 -0.56 -15.08
C GLU A 105 -1.77 -1.83 -14.98
N ALA A 106 -2.40 -2.07 -13.83
CA ALA A 106 -3.18 -3.27 -13.56
C ALA A 106 -4.67 -3.14 -13.93
N LEU A 107 -5.16 -1.92 -14.19
CA LEU A 107 -6.57 -1.68 -14.53
C LEU A 107 -6.98 -2.36 -15.84
N ARG A 108 -8.13 -3.02 -15.81
CA ARG A 108 -8.83 -3.46 -17.01
C ARG A 108 -9.56 -2.27 -17.67
N PRO A 109 -9.97 -2.37 -18.96
CA PRO A 109 -10.67 -1.28 -19.65
C PRO A 109 -11.92 -0.73 -18.96
N GLN A 110 -12.61 -1.57 -18.17
CA GLN A 110 -13.82 -1.22 -17.41
C GLN A 110 -13.54 -0.69 -16.02
N ASP A 111 -12.33 -0.86 -15.49
CA ASP A 111 -11.96 -0.45 -14.13
C ASP A 111 -11.65 1.05 -14.07
N SER A 112 -11.65 1.60 -12.86
CA SER A 112 -11.31 3.00 -12.63
C SER A 112 -10.47 3.19 -11.37
N TYR A 113 -9.62 4.22 -11.40
CA TYR A 113 -8.76 4.64 -10.31
C TYR A 113 -8.98 6.12 -10.00
N LEU A 114 -9.03 6.43 -8.71
CA LEU A 114 -9.01 7.79 -8.18
C LEU A 114 -7.87 7.91 -7.16
N GLY A 115 -6.85 8.71 -7.47
CA GLY A 115 -5.75 9.00 -6.55
C GLY A 115 -5.86 10.41 -5.96
N CYS A 116 -5.77 10.52 -4.64
CA CYS A 116 -5.77 11.77 -3.91
C CYS A 116 -4.37 12.08 -3.37
N GLU A 117 -3.90 13.28 -3.57
CA GLU A 117 -2.66 13.78 -3.00
C GLU A 117 -2.88 15.22 -2.53
N LEU A 118 -2.68 15.45 -1.21
CA LEU A 118 -2.98 16.75 -0.60
C LEU A 118 -1.96 17.83 -0.98
N ARG A 119 -0.71 17.43 -1.22
CA ARG A 119 0.38 18.37 -1.51
C ARG A 119 0.42 18.70 -2.98
N ALA A 120 0.14 19.94 -3.35
CA ALA A 120 0.09 20.39 -4.74
C ALA A 120 1.36 20.06 -5.57
N PRO A 121 2.60 20.16 -5.07
CA PRO A 121 3.78 19.76 -5.83
C PRO A 121 3.82 18.24 -6.12
N GLU A 122 3.47 17.39 -5.15
CA GLU A 122 3.43 15.94 -5.33
C GLU A 122 2.28 15.54 -6.27
N HIS A 123 1.10 16.20 -6.14
CA HIS A 123 -0.01 16.00 -7.06
C HIS A 123 0.35 16.38 -8.51
N ALA A 124 1.11 17.44 -8.73
CA ALA A 124 1.54 17.83 -10.07
C ALA A 124 2.42 16.74 -10.72
N GLU A 125 3.30 16.09 -9.95
CA GLU A 125 4.08 14.95 -10.40
C GLU A 125 3.20 13.73 -10.66
N LEU A 126 2.24 13.44 -9.76
CA LEU A 126 1.24 12.38 -9.91
C LEU A 126 0.46 12.54 -11.23
N ALA A 127 -0.09 13.72 -11.46
CA ALA A 127 -0.84 14.03 -12.68
C ALA A 127 0.03 13.87 -13.95
N ARG A 128 1.32 14.20 -13.85
CA ARG A 128 2.27 14.00 -14.95
C ARG A 128 2.57 12.51 -15.18
N ALA A 129 2.81 11.75 -14.11
CA ALA A 129 3.12 10.33 -14.18
C ALA A 129 1.98 9.50 -14.79
N LEU A 130 0.73 9.91 -14.55
CA LEU A 130 -0.47 9.20 -15.00
C LEU A 130 -1.15 9.83 -16.21
N LYS A 131 -0.54 10.84 -16.82
CA LYS A 131 -1.12 11.56 -17.97
C LYS A 131 -1.49 10.60 -19.11
N GLY A 132 -2.73 10.73 -19.58
CA GLY A 132 -3.25 9.93 -20.71
C GLY A 132 -3.65 8.50 -20.37
N ARG A 133 -3.54 8.07 -19.10
CA ARG A 133 -4.03 6.76 -18.67
C ARG A 133 -5.56 6.74 -18.64
N ARG A 134 -6.15 5.73 -19.28
CA ARG A 134 -7.62 5.57 -19.31
C ARG A 134 -8.15 5.11 -17.95
N GLY A 135 -9.30 5.63 -17.56
CA GLY A 135 -9.95 5.26 -16.30
C GLY A 135 -9.29 5.82 -15.05
N VAL A 136 -8.32 6.74 -15.21
CA VAL A 136 -7.53 7.33 -14.12
C VAL A 136 -7.94 8.78 -13.89
N GLU A 137 -8.24 9.11 -12.64
CA GLU A 137 -8.51 10.45 -12.12
C GLU A 137 -7.54 10.75 -10.98
N THR A 138 -7.03 11.98 -10.88
CA THR A 138 -6.21 12.42 -9.75
C THR A 138 -6.74 13.73 -9.20
N LEU A 139 -6.77 13.87 -7.88
CA LEU A 139 -7.25 15.07 -7.18
C LEU A 139 -6.20 15.62 -6.22
N CYS A 140 -6.01 16.94 -6.26
CA CYS A 140 -5.27 17.67 -5.23
C CYS A 140 -6.22 17.94 -4.05
N ALA A 141 -6.40 16.97 -3.18
CA ALA A 141 -7.43 17.01 -2.13
C ALA A 141 -7.08 16.10 -0.94
N ASP A 142 -7.77 16.31 0.18
CA ASP A 142 -7.73 15.42 1.33
C ASP A 142 -8.40 14.08 0.96
N GLY A 143 -7.59 13.01 0.92
CA GLY A 143 -8.04 11.69 0.50
C GLY A 143 -9.02 11.04 1.47
N PHE A 144 -8.96 11.32 2.76
CA PHE A 144 -9.95 10.83 3.72
C PHE A 144 -11.34 11.40 3.42
N ALA A 145 -11.43 12.73 3.21
CA ALA A 145 -12.69 13.39 2.86
C ALA A 145 -13.24 12.88 1.52
N VAL A 146 -12.37 12.78 0.50
CA VAL A 146 -12.76 12.29 -0.83
C VAL A 146 -13.22 10.84 -0.77
N ALA A 147 -12.55 9.96 -0.03
CA ALA A 147 -12.94 8.56 0.09
C ALA A 147 -14.35 8.41 0.70
N ALA A 148 -14.66 9.18 1.76
CA ALA A 148 -15.97 9.14 2.40
C ALA A 148 -17.13 9.47 1.43
N GLU A 149 -16.87 10.31 0.43
CA GLU A 149 -17.86 10.73 -0.57
C GLU A 149 -17.88 9.85 -1.82
N ARG A 150 -16.73 9.33 -2.23
CA ARG A 150 -16.51 8.73 -3.57
C ARG A 150 -16.47 7.22 -3.58
N VAL A 151 -16.40 6.54 -2.42
CA VAL A 151 -16.57 5.08 -2.37
C VAL A 151 -17.98 4.74 -2.86
N PRO A 152 -18.13 3.88 -3.89
CA PRO A 152 -19.43 3.54 -4.41
C PRO A 152 -20.24 2.77 -3.36
N ARG A 153 -21.54 2.99 -3.33
CA ARG A 153 -22.43 2.30 -2.37
C ARG A 153 -22.66 0.82 -2.70
N ARG A 154 -22.32 0.39 -3.90
CA ARG A 154 -22.49 -0.97 -4.41
C ARG A 154 -21.40 -1.27 -5.46
N GLY A 155 -21.12 -2.56 -5.64
CA GLY A 155 -20.12 -3.04 -6.60
C GLY A 155 -18.71 -3.06 -6.02
N PRO A 156 -17.80 -3.80 -6.67
CA PRO A 156 -16.44 -3.97 -6.21
C PRO A 156 -15.69 -2.65 -6.07
N ALA A 157 -15.13 -2.41 -4.90
CA ALA A 157 -14.29 -1.27 -4.62
C ALA A 157 -13.09 -1.70 -3.79
N LEU A 158 -11.93 -1.11 -4.04
CA LEU A 158 -10.72 -1.26 -3.25
C LEU A 158 -10.27 0.11 -2.78
N LEU A 159 -10.23 0.30 -1.47
CA LEU A 159 -9.72 1.51 -0.85
C LEU A 159 -8.33 1.26 -0.29
N LEU A 160 -7.33 1.99 -0.79
CA LEU A 160 -5.98 2.04 -0.25
C LEU A 160 -5.86 3.24 0.68
N ILE A 161 -5.43 3.00 1.93
CA ILE A 161 -5.23 4.04 2.96
C ILE A 161 -3.79 3.96 3.47
N ASP A 162 -2.98 4.96 3.15
CA ASP A 162 -1.55 4.99 3.49
C ASP A 162 -1.11 6.39 3.90
N PRO A 163 -1.64 6.93 5.03
CA PRO A 163 -1.25 8.25 5.51
C PRO A 163 0.19 8.26 6.05
N PRO A 164 0.82 9.43 6.15
CA PRO A 164 2.18 9.55 6.68
C PRO A 164 2.30 9.34 8.20
N PHE A 165 1.19 9.19 8.91
CA PHE A 165 1.13 9.04 10.38
C PHE A 165 1.91 10.14 11.12
N GLU A 166 1.82 11.38 10.63
CA GLU A 166 2.37 12.58 11.26
C GLU A 166 1.36 13.32 12.13
N ARG A 167 0.06 13.12 11.88
CA ARG A 167 -1.02 13.76 12.63
C ARG A 167 -1.48 12.83 13.75
N ALA A 168 -1.84 13.41 14.90
CA ALA A 168 -2.33 12.64 16.05
C ALA A 168 -3.63 11.89 15.76
N ASP A 169 -4.44 12.37 14.80
CA ASP A 169 -5.72 11.80 14.40
C ASP A 169 -5.65 10.83 13.22
N ASP A 170 -4.47 10.60 12.62
CA ASP A 170 -4.33 9.74 11.42
C ASP A 170 -4.91 8.32 11.68
N TYR A 171 -4.64 7.70 12.82
CA TYR A 171 -5.20 6.38 13.15
C TYR A 171 -6.74 6.38 13.20
N ALA A 172 -7.32 7.39 13.86
CA ALA A 172 -8.78 7.54 13.93
C ALA A 172 -9.39 7.81 12.54
N GLN A 173 -8.72 8.60 11.70
CA GLN A 173 -9.15 8.86 10.32
C GLN A 173 -9.12 7.57 9.47
N VAL A 174 -8.12 6.70 9.64
CA VAL A 174 -8.08 5.38 8.97
C VAL A 174 -9.29 4.55 9.37
N VAL A 175 -9.60 4.43 10.68
CA VAL A 175 -10.76 3.69 11.19
C VAL A 175 -12.06 4.24 10.61
N GLN A 176 -12.29 5.55 10.70
CA GLN A 176 -13.51 6.20 10.20
C GLN A 176 -13.70 6.01 8.70
N THR A 177 -12.60 6.10 7.93
CA THR A 177 -12.61 5.95 6.48
C THR A 177 -12.88 4.50 6.08
N ALA A 178 -12.29 3.54 6.77
CA ALA A 178 -12.58 2.12 6.57
C ALA A 178 -14.05 1.79 6.88
N ALA A 179 -14.59 2.28 7.99
CA ALA A 179 -15.99 2.11 8.36
C ALA A 179 -16.94 2.75 7.33
N ALA A 180 -16.59 3.94 6.82
CA ALA A 180 -17.37 4.59 5.76
C ALA A 180 -17.35 3.76 4.46
N ALA A 181 -16.21 3.18 4.08
CA ALA A 181 -16.09 2.33 2.90
C ALA A 181 -16.90 1.04 3.05
N ARG A 182 -16.95 0.46 4.25
CA ARG A 182 -17.69 -0.78 4.55
C ARG A 182 -19.21 -0.61 4.56
N LYS A 183 -19.75 0.60 4.42
CA LYS A 183 -21.18 0.79 4.05
C LYS A 183 -21.50 0.19 2.67
N ASN A 184 -20.49 -0.04 1.84
CA ASN A 184 -20.54 -0.93 0.70
C ASN A 184 -20.01 -2.32 1.13
N PRO A 185 -20.86 -3.37 1.24
CA PRO A 185 -20.44 -4.68 1.74
C PRO A 185 -19.43 -5.39 0.82
N THR A 186 -19.30 -4.96 -0.44
CA THR A 186 -18.31 -5.51 -1.40
C THR A 186 -17.03 -4.68 -1.51
N ALA A 187 -16.92 -3.56 -0.77
CA ALA A 187 -15.69 -2.80 -0.73
C ALA A 187 -14.66 -3.53 0.14
N GLN A 188 -13.43 -3.59 -0.33
CA GLN A 188 -12.26 -4.04 0.42
C GLN A 188 -11.42 -2.83 0.81
N VAL A 189 -10.78 -2.88 1.97
CA VAL A 189 -9.83 -1.85 2.41
C VAL A 189 -8.46 -2.49 2.61
N LEU A 190 -7.43 -1.82 2.12
CA LEU A 190 -6.03 -2.09 2.42
C LEU A 190 -5.48 -0.86 3.15
N ALA A 191 -5.26 -0.96 4.45
CA ALA A 191 -4.59 0.06 5.23
C ALA A 191 -3.14 -0.36 5.53
N TRP A 192 -2.20 0.55 5.30
CA TRP A 192 -0.83 0.40 5.75
C TRP A 192 -0.61 1.15 7.06
N LEU A 193 0.11 0.55 8.01
CA LEU A 193 0.42 1.16 9.31
C LEU A 193 1.91 0.94 9.68
N PRO A 194 2.57 1.93 10.28
CA PRO A 194 3.90 1.73 10.86
C PRO A 194 3.79 0.92 12.16
N LEU A 195 4.69 -0.06 12.37
CA LEU A 195 4.86 -0.73 13.63
C LEU A 195 6.01 -0.09 14.41
N LYS A 196 5.67 0.78 15.34
CA LYS A 196 6.59 1.40 16.30
C LYS A 196 6.53 0.67 17.64
N ASP A 197 5.32 0.44 18.13
CA ASP A 197 4.99 -0.28 19.36
C ASP A 197 3.68 -1.07 19.18
N LEU A 198 3.46 -2.06 20.04
CA LEU A 198 2.26 -2.90 19.98
C LEU A 198 1.03 -2.25 20.61
N GLU A 199 1.21 -1.39 21.60
CA GLU A 199 0.08 -0.77 22.30
C GLU A 199 -0.75 0.10 21.36
N THR A 200 -0.09 0.95 20.58
CA THR A 200 -0.74 1.78 19.54
C THR A 200 -1.41 0.93 18.47
N PHE A 201 -0.74 -0.14 18.02
CA PHE A 201 -1.29 -1.01 16.99
C PHE A 201 -2.48 -1.84 17.51
N ASP A 202 -2.40 -2.41 18.70
CA ASP A 202 -3.50 -3.15 19.31
C ASP A 202 -4.71 -2.25 19.62
N ALA A 203 -4.47 -0.99 20.03
CA ALA A 203 -5.54 -0.01 20.20
C ALA A 203 -6.25 0.27 18.88
N PHE A 204 -5.47 0.52 17.81
CA PHE A 204 -6.02 0.71 16.47
C PHE A 204 -6.87 -0.48 15.99
N LEU A 205 -6.40 -1.72 16.22
CA LEU A 205 -7.15 -2.92 15.82
C LEU A 205 -8.48 -3.04 16.56
N ARG A 206 -8.51 -2.76 17.87
CA ARG A 206 -9.76 -2.74 18.66
C ARG A 206 -10.75 -1.69 18.13
N ASP A 207 -10.26 -0.46 17.91
CA ASP A 207 -11.10 0.62 17.38
C ASP A 207 -11.67 0.26 15.99
N LEU A 208 -10.87 -0.41 15.16
CA LEU A 208 -11.31 -0.86 13.85
C LEU A 208 -12.33 -2.00 13.93
N GLU A 209 -12.10 -3.00 14.81
CA GLU A 209 -13.01 -4.12 15.04
C GLU A 209 -14.38 -3.63 15.54
N ASP A 210 -14.38 -2.65 16.44
CA ASP A 210 -15.61 -2.02 16.95
C ASP A 210 -16.35 -1.20 15.87
N ALA A 211 -15.62 -0.68 14.86
CA ALA A 211 -16.19 0.19 13.84
C ALA A 211 -16.69 -0.54 12.58
N VAL A 212 -16.25 -1.78 12.31
CA VAL A 212 -16.56 -2.49 11.06
C VAL A 212 -17.12 -3.89 11.31
N GLU A 213 -18.27 -4.19 10.72
CA GLU A 213 -18.86 -5.54 10.71
C GLU A 213 -18.32 -6.33 9.51
N ALA A 214 -17.04 -6.67 9.51
CA ALA A 214 -16.41 -7.41 8.42
C ALA A 214 -15.17 -8.17 8.90
N PRO A 215 -14.78 -9.29 8.27
CA PRO A 215 -13.52 -9.94 8.58
C PRO A 215 -12.34 -8.98 8.42
N ILE A 216 -11.45 -8.98 9.38
CA ILE A 216 -10.19 -8.22 9.34
C ILE A 216 -9.03 -9.21 9.29
N LEU A 217 -8.09 -8.99 8.39
CA LEU A 217 -6.82 -9.69 8.34
C LEU A 217 -5.71 -8.70 8.70
N ALA A 218 -5.04 -8.92 9.83
CA ALA A 218 -3.85 -8.18 10.23
C ALA A 218 -2.60 -8.95 9.84
N ALA A 219 -1.68 -8.31 9.13
CA ALA A 219 -0.44 -8.91 8.64
C ALA A 219 0.75 -8.01 9.04
N GLU A 220 1.42 -8.37 10.11
CA GLU A 220 2.58 -7.68 10.63
C GLU A 220 3.86 -8.18 9.95
N THR A 221 4.68 -7.26 9.46
CA THR A 221 6.03 -7.49 8.97
C THR A 221 6.99 -6.80 9.92
N ARG A 222 7.53 -7.55 10.87
CA ARG A 222 8.47 -7.06 11.88
C ARG A 222 9.88 -7.22 11.35
N MET A 223 10.55 -6.12 11.03
CA MET A 223 11.90 -6.13 10.46
C MET A 223 12.99 -6.36 11.50
N ARG A 224 12.66 -6.13 12.78
CA ARG A 224 13.51 -6.31 13.96
C ARG A 224 12.64 -6.50 15.21
N PRO A 225 13.21 -6.86 16.36
CA PRO A 225 12.50 -6.84 17.64
C PRO A 225 11.88 -5.46 17.92
N LEU A 226 10.69 -5.45 18.57
CA LEU A 226 9.94 -4.24 18.88
C LEU A 226 10.40 -3.64 20.23
N ASP A 227 11.70 -3.45 20.41
CA ASP A 227 12.33 -3.00 21.63
C ASP A 227 12.72 -1.51 21.63
N ASP A 228 12.60 -0.84 20.49
CA ASP A 228 12.86 0.60 20.33
C ASP A 228 11.64 1.31 19.71
N PRO A 229 10.78 1.93 20.52
CA PRO A 229 9.57 2.61 20.03
C PRO A 229 9.86 3.90 19.25
N LEU A 230 11.09 4.41 19.28
CA LEU A 230 11.49 5.59 18.50
C LEU A 230 11.82 5.24 17.05
N ARG A 231 11.90 3.96 16.71
CA ARG A 231 12.19 3.47 15.36
C ARG A 231 10.95 2.86 14.72
N MET A 232 10.90 2.90 13.40
CA MET A 232 9.99 2.05 12.65
C MET A 232 10.56 0.63 12.63
N ASN A 233 10.02 -0.24 13.51
CA ASN A 233 10.49 -1.63 13.68
C ASN A 233 9.89 -2.58 12.65
N GLY A 234 8.91 -2.12 11.90
CA GLY A 234 8.21 -2.88 10.87
C GLY A 234 7.02 -2.11 10.33
N CYS A 235 6.16 -2.82 9.62
CA CYS A 235 4.87 -2.30 9.19
C CYS A 235 3.79 -3.39 9.32
N ALA A 236 2.53 -2.97 9.30
CA ALA A 236 1.40 -3.86 9.21
C ALA A 236 0.53 -3.50 8.00
N LEU A 237 0.02 -4.52 7.34
CA LEU A 237 -1.11 -4.40 6.43
C LEU A 237 -2.36 -4.85 7.19
N VAL A 238 -3.39 -4.02 7.16
CA VAL A 238 -4.70 -4.34 7.70
C VAL A 238 -5.71 -4.34 6.56
N LEU A 239 -6.24 -5.53 6.27
CA LEU A 239 -7.21 -5.74 5.21
C LEU A 239 -8.59 -5.92 5.84
N VAL A 240 -9.57 -5.13 5.39
CA VAL A 240 -10.96 -5.25 5.83
C VAL A 240 -11.81 -5.80 4.70
N GLY A 241 -12.52 -6.89 4.95
CA GLY A 241 -13.32 -7.61 3.97
C GLY A 241 -12.52 -8.35 2.89
N PRO A 242 -11.30 -8.87 3.15
CA PRO A 242 -10.53 -9.57 2.14
C PRO A 242 -11.13 -10.95 1.86
N ASP A 243 -10.92 -11.43 0.64
CA ASP A 243 -11.22 -12.82 0.30
C ASP A 243 -10.33 -13.77 1.10
N ALA A 244 -10.87 -14.93 1.47
CA ALA A 244 -10.16 -15.93 2.27
C ALA A 244 -8.87 -16.43 1.59
N GLY A 245 -8.83 -16.45 0.26
CA GLY A 245 -7.69 -16.88 -0.54
C GLY A 245 -6.48 -15.95 -0.51
N LEU A 246 -6.63 -14.71 -0.04
CA LEU A 246 -5.53 -13.74 0.02
C LEU A 246 -4.58 -13.96 1.20
N GLN A 247 -5.03 -14.57 2.28
CA GLN A 247 -4.20 -14.75 3.48
C GLN A 247 -2.89 -15.48 3.22
N PRO A 248 -2.85 -16.63 2.52
CA PRO A 248 -1.59 -17.36 2.31
C PRO A 248 -0.55 -16.53 1.54
N VAL A 249 -0.96 -15.84 0.48
CA VAL A 249 -0.03 -15.03 -0.33
C VAL A 249 0.47 -13.80 0.43
N VAL A 250 -0.39 -13.15 1.22
CA VAL A 250 0.02 -12.02 2.07
C VAL A 250 1.00 -12.50 3.14
N GLU A 251 0.74 -13.67 3.74
CA GLU A 251 1.65 -14.28 4.71
C GLU A 251 3.03 -14.58 4.13
N GLU A 252 3.10 -15.17 2.94
CA GLU A 252 4.38 -15.44 2.25
C GLU A 252 5.15 -14.15 1.96
N ILE A 253 4.46 -13.10 1.48
CA ILE A 253 5.04 -11.78 1.22
C ILE A 253 5.64 -11.20 2.51
N CYS A 254 4.87 -11.15 3.59
CA CYS A 254 5.31 -10.59 4.87
C CYS A 254 6.47 -11.38 5.48
N ARG A 255 6.37 -12.73 5.47
CA ARG A 255 7.39 -13.62 6.02
C ARG A 255 8.72 -13.46 5.28
N TRP A 256 8.71 -13.60 3.96
CA TRP A 256 9.93 -13.44 3.17
C TRP A 256 10.56 -12.05 3.37
N THR A 257 9.75 -11.01 3.39
CA THR A 257 10.26 -9.63 3.61
C THR A 257 10.95 -9.51 4.96
N ALA A 258 10.32 -10.01 6.03
CA ALA A 258 10.88 -9.96 7.37
C ALA A 258 12.19 -10.78 7.49
N GLU A 259 12.20 -12.01 6.96
CA GLU A 259 13.33 -12.92 7.06
C GLU A 259 14.50 -12.53 6.14
N ALA A 260 14.19 -12.20 4.87
CA ALA A 260 15.22 -11.89 3.88
C ALA A 260 15.79 -10.49 3.98
N LEU A 261 14.98 -9.49 4.38
CA LEU A 261 15.38 -8.09 4.39
C LEU A 261 15.58 -7.54 5.80
N GLY A 262 15.05 -8.19 6.84
CA GLY A 262 15.10 -7.74 8.23
C GLY A 262 16.35 -8.20 8.99
N GLU A 263 16.47 -7.70 10.20
CA GLU A 263 17.52 -8.03 11.19
C GLU A 263 16.89 -8.91 12.27
N GLY A 264 16.81 -10.23 12.05
CA GLY A 264 16.06 -11.15 12.91
C GLY A 264 14.55 -10.92 12.83
N GLY A 265 14.07 -10.54 11.65
CA GLY A 265 12.69 -10.21 11.42
C GLY A 265 11.76 -11.41 11.48
N THR A 266 10.48 -11.14 11.76
CA THR A 266 9.41 -12.13 11.83
C THR A 266 8.12 -11.59 11.24
N ALA A 267 7.21 -12.47 10.79
CA ALA A 267 5.88 -12.08 10.38
C ALA A 267 4.82 -12.70 11.29
N ARG A 268 3.74 -11.98 11.55
CA ARG A 268 2.59 -12.46 12.30
C ARG A 268 1.31 -12.10 11.56
N ILE A 269 0.53 -13.13 11.20
CA ILE A 269 -0.70 -12.95 10.45
C ILE A 269 -1.85 -13.60 11.22
N TYR A 270 -2.94 -12.86 11.41
CA TYR A 270 -4.11 -13.32 12.15
C TYR A 270 -5.38 -12.62 11.70
N ARG A 271 -6.53 -13.21 11.98
CA ARG A 271 -7.87 -12.66 11.72
C ARG A 271 -8.52 -12.18 13.01
N LEU A 272 -9.29 -11.14 12.88
CA LEU A 272 -10.19 -10.58 13.88
C LEU A 272 -11.63 -10.72 13.38
#